data_ebe8551e2a99ce349f9828acc142c693
#
_entry.id   ebe8551e2a99ce349f9828acc142c693
#
_cell.length_a   1.000
_cell.length_b   1.000
_cell.length_c   1.000
_cell.angle_alpha   90.00
_cell.angle_beta   90.00
_cell.angle_gamma   90.00
#
_symmetry.space_group_name_H-M   'P 1'
#
loop_
_entity.id
_entity.type
_entity.pdbx_description
1 polymer ?
#
loop_
_entity_poly.entity_id
_entity_poly.type
_entity_poly.pdbx_seq_one_letter_code
_entity_poly.pdbx_strand_id
1 'polypeptide(L)'
;MRLIGTLLVLTSLAACTQADSPETDVVVAGPSLFDPAELGTVNLPVSCNDDASAGMEHGLALLHHMAYTEADLVFRSVLEDDPSCGMAYWGSAMTLIHPWWPDSPTGAELDRGTALVEQALDLGPKTDREAGYINAVGAYFRGPRNRAEPARLRSFFDGWRDVHERFPEDWEATAFYVLAGATPSVGLVPRATGGDLMETLLGLVPDHPAGQHYLIHAYDTPAHASEALEVARDYGDLAPEVPHALHMPTHIYTQLGLWPESVEANELSAAAALEQGPLVDGVDVAYGHPLGYLIYAYLQRGQDTEAKAVRDRALAVEGPFGQLNLTTFAAHLAAIPVRYALERHEWEEATQLETRPAPAFPWDEGFTEYDAVTYFGRAMGHARSGSPGAAHEALDQLRTTLAATTGPLLTANGPSLLLSAEAWVTYSEGDEEAALATMMAAAEGSMSLTWAGLSEFLPAGELLADMYLDLGRHSDALAAYETVLQSQPGRLNSLCGAARAAELAGDPGLARSYYGMLDQVTDPNSSRDCLVRARAFLGAG
;
A
#
# COMPACT_ATOMS: atom_id res chain seq x y z
N MET A 1 -31.07 -78.76 32.46
CA MET A 1 -30.29 -77.91 33.40
C MET A 1 -29.32 -77.14 32.61
N ARG A 2 -29.58 -75.87 32.44
CA ARG A 2 -28.65 -74.70 32.30
C ARG A 2 -29.50 -73.55 31.85
N LEU A 3 -29.64 -72.59 32.76
CA LEU A 3 -30.30 -71.30 32.54
C LEU A 3 -29.46 -70.45 31.60
N ILE A 4 -30.12 -69.84 30.65
CA ILE A 4 -29.52 -68.78 29.82
C ILE A 4 -30.28 -67.50 30.25
N GLY A 5 -29.54 -66.61 30.91
CA GLY A 5 -30.03 -65.28 31.30
C GLY A 5 -29.92 -64.33 30.11
N THR A 6 -31.05 -63.73 29.76
CA THR A 6 -31.12 -62.70 28.72
C THR A 6 -30.80 -61.33 29.34
N LEU A 7 -29.71 -60.72 28.89
CA LEU A 7 -29.30 -59.38 29.30
C LEU A 7 -29.98 -58.36 28.35
N LEU A 8 -30.92 -57.55 28.91
CA LEU A 8 -31.49 -56.41 28.23
C LEU A 8 -30.47 -55.26 28.27
N VAL A 9 -29.97 -54.86 27.14
CA VAL A 9 -29.19 -53.59 27.00
C VAL A 9 -30.18 -52.49 26.66
N LEU A 10 -30.40 -51.58 27.59
CA LEU A 10 -31.07 -50.30 27.36
C LEU A 10 -30.07 -49.33 26.76
N THR A 11 -30.22 -49.03 25.46
CA THR A 11 -29.53 -47.92 24.82
C THR A 11 -30.28 -46.63 25.07
N SER A 12 -29.76 -45.79 25.97
CA SER A 12 -30.21 -44.40 26.13
C SER A 12 -29.61 -43.57 24.98
N LEU A 13 -30.45 -43.13 24.05
CA LEU A 13 -30.10 -42.03 23.13
C LEU A 13 -30.00 -40.73 23.93
N ALA A 14 -28.79 -40.27 24.19
CA ALA A 14 -28.57 -38.90 24.61
C ALA A 14 -28.60 -38.03 23.35
N ALA A 15 -29.66 -37.24 23.18
CA ALA A 15 -29.70 -36.15 22.22
C ALA A 15 -28.73 -35.06 22.70
N CYS A 16 -27.59 -34.89 22.03
CA CYS A 16 -26.78 -33.68 22.17
C CYS A 16 -27.53 -32.52 21.51
N THR A 17 -28.21 -31.74 22.30
CA THR A 17 -28.56 -30.36 21.92
C THR A 17 -27.27 -29.58 22.00
N GLN A 18 -26.72 -29.23 20.83
CA GLN A 18 -25.74 -28.17 20.70
C GLN A 18 -26.44 -26.89 21.21
N ALA A 19 -26.02 -26.40 22.35
CA ALA A 19 -26.33 -25.05 22.77
C ALA A 19 -25.47 -24.12 21.89
N ASP A 20 -26.11 -23.38 21.03
CA ASP A 20 -25.53 -22.18 20.44
C ASP A 20 -25.09 -21.30 21.62
N SER A 21 -23.78 -21.18 21.80
CA SER A 21 -23.21 -20.13 22.64
C SER A 21 -23.55 -18.81 21.97
N PRO A 22 -24.20 -17.86 22.64
CA PRO A 22 -24.27 -16.53 22.09
C PRO A 22 -22.84 -16.02 21.98
N GLU A 23 -22.41 -15.64 20.79
CA GLU A 23 -21.27 -14.73 20.61
C GLU A 23 -21.58 -13.52 21.50
N THR A 24 -20.94 -13.46 22.63
CA THR A 24 -20.91 -12.25 23.45
C THR A 24 -19.99 -11.29 22.67
N ASP A 25 -20.62 -10.44 21.85
CA ASP A 25 -20.02 -9.16 21.47
C ASP A 25 -19.62 -8.46 22.78
N VAL A 26 -18.36 -8.56 23.14
CA VAL A 26 -17.79 -7.75 24.20
C VAL A 26 -17.66 -6.35 23.62
N VAL A 27 -18.74 -5.58 23.70
CA VAL A 27 -18.70 -4.14 23.48
C VAL A 27 -17.85 -3.56 24.62
N VAL A 28 -16.59 -3.39 24.39
CA VAL A 28 -15.76 -2.54 25.23
C VAL A 28 -16.10 -1.11 24.82
N ALA A 29 -17.03 -0.48 25.52
CA ALA A 29 -17.15 0.96 25.54
C ALA A 29 -15.88 1.49 26.22
N GLY A 30 -14.81 1.64 25.44
CA GLY A 30 -13.59 2.31 25.83
C GLY A 30 -13.64 3.77 25.40
N PRO A 31 -12.81 4.64 26.02
CA PRO A 31 -12.64 5.99 25.53
C PRO A 31 -12.23 5.97 24.07
N SER A 32 -12.64 7.00 23.32
CA SER A 32 -12.22 7.21 21.93
C SER A 32 -10.72 6.93 21.77
N LEU A 33 -10.36 6.13 20.79
CA LEU A 33 -8.96 5.75 20.52
C LEU A 33 -8.09 6.94 20.17
N PHE A 34 -8.69 7.99 19.61
CA PHE A 34 -8.04 9.24 19.21
C PHE A 34 -8.82 10.44 19.73
N ASP A 35 -8.11 11.50 20.08
CA ASP A 35 -8.75 12.76 20.43
C ASP A 35 -9.40 13.40 19.19
N PRO A 36 -10.73 13.62 19.15
CA PRO A 36 -11.39 14.26 18.01
C PRO A 36 -10.81 15.64 17.67
N ALA A 37 -10.22 16.33 18.62
CA ALA A 37 -9.59 17.65 18.41
C ALA A 37 -8.28 17.55 17.61
N GLU A 38 -7.71 16.36 17.48
CA GLU A 38 -6.47 16.06 16.75
C GLU A 38 -6.73 15.28 15.46
N LEU A 39 -7.94 15.38 14.88
CA LEU A 39 -8.31 14.71 13.63
C LEU A 39 -8.68 15.69 12.50
N GLY A 40 -8.49 16.99 12.73
CA GLY A 40 -8.90 18.02 11.79
C GLY A 40 -10.39 18.35 11.82
N THR A 41 -10.82 19.22 10.93
CA THR A 41 -12.19 19.76 10.90
C THR A 41 -12.99 19.15 9.76
N VAL A 42 -14.14 18.56 10.09
CA VAL A 42 -15.15 18.05 9.15
C VAL A 42 -16.51 18.70 9.44
N ASN A 43 -17.44 18.61 8.50
CA ASN A 43 -18.78 19.14 8.67
C ASN A 43 -19.83 18.19 8.08
N LEU A 44 -20.47 17.40 8.95
CA LEU A 44 -21.49 16.43 8.56
C LEU A 44 -22.84 16.73 9.24
N PRO A 45 -23.63 17.70 8.74
CA PRO A 45 -24.97 17.92 9.29
C PRO A 45 -25.83 16.68 9.11
N VAL A 46 -26.30 16.08 10.18
CA VAL A 46 -27.14 14.88 10.21
C VAL A 46 -28.41 15.10 11.00
N SER A 47 -29.44 14.34 10.65
CA SER A 47 -30.74 14.38 11.34
C SER A 47 -30.82 13.42 12.54
N CYS A 48 -29.71 13.22 13.26
CA CYS A 48 -29.62 12.47 14.51
C CYS A 48 -29.83 13.42 15.70
N ASN A 49 -29.84 12.92 16.92
CA ASN A 49 -29.89 13.78 18.09
C ASN A 49 -28.56 14.59 18.26
N ASP A 50 -28.59 15.64 19.09
CA ASP A 50 -27.44 16.53 19.22
C ASP A 50 -26.17 15.83 19.75
N ASP A 51 -26.30 14.85 20.66
CA ASP A 51 -25.18 14.10 21.22
C ASP A 51 -24.56 13.17 20.15
N ALA A 52 -25.38 12.58 19.27
CA ALA A 52 -24.94 11.76 18.16
C ALA A 52 -24.17 12.54 17.09
N SER A 53 -24.46 13.83 16.88
CA SER A 53 -23.83 14.65 15.85
C SER A 53 -22.31 14.75 16.02
N ALA A 54 -21.82 14.94 17.24
CA ALA A 54 -20.39 14.98 17.53
C ALA A 54 -19.70 13.64 17.25
N GLY A 55 -20.35 12.53 17.60
CA GLY A 55 -19.87 11.18 17.27
C GLY A 55 -19.84 10.92 15.76
N MET A 56 -20.80 11.46 15.01
CA MET A 56 -20.82 11.35 13.54
C MET A 56 -19.67 12.09 12.88
N GLU A 57 -19.34 13.29 13.34
CA GLU A 57 -18.18 14.05 12.84
C GLU A 57 -16.86 13.37 13.21
N HIS A 58 -16.74 12.84 14.43
CA HIS A 58 -15.59 12.03 14.84
C HIS A 58 -15.38 10.80 13.94
N GLY A 59 -16.43 9.99 13.74
CA GLY A 59 -16.36 8.83 12.85
C GLY A 59 -16.03 9.21 11.41
N LEU A 60 -16.54 10.36 10.92
CA LEU A 60 -16.22 10.87 9.58
C LEU A 60 -14.75 11.27 9.44
N ALA A 61 -14.20 11.98 10.43
CA ALA A 61 -12.78 12.35 10.41
C ALA A 61 -11.89 11.10 10.33
N LEU A 62 -12.19 10.08 11.15
CA LEU A 62 -11.50 8.78 11.11
C LEU A 62 -11.63 8.07 9.75
N LEU A 63 -12.81 8.11 9.11
CA LEU A 63 -12.99 7.59 7.74
C LEU A 63 -12.08 8.29 6.74
N HIS A 64 -11.93 9.59 6.83
CA HIS A 64 -11.04 10.35 5.95
C HIS A 64 -9.56 10.05 6.21
N HIS A 65 -9.20 9.63 7.40
CA HIS A 65 -7.87 9.09 7.72
C HIS A 65 -7.71 7.61 7.36
N MET A 66 -8.73 6.94 6.81
CA MET A 66 -8.78 5.49 6.54
C MET A 66 -8.55 4.63 7.80
N ALA A 67 -8.84 5.18 9.00
CA ALA A 67 -8.89 4.45 10.26
C ALA A 67 -10.26 3.73 10.38
N TYR A 68 -10.45 2.73 9.52
CA TYR A 68 -11.76 2.12 9.30
C TYR A 68 -12.29 1.36 10.51
N THR A 69 -11.42 0.65 11.23
CA THR A 69 -11.79 -0.10 12.43
C THR A 69 -12.26 0.84 13.53
N GLU A 70 -11.52 1.90 13.77
CA GLU A 70 -11.81 2.91 14.79
C GLU A 70 -13.06 3.70 14.43
N ALA A 71 -13.23 4.07 13.17
CA ALA A 71 -14.43 4.72 12.68
C ALA A 71 -15.69 3.87 12.91
N ASP A 72 -15.61 2.54 12.67
CA ASP A 72 -16.73 1.62 12.96
C ASP A 72 -17.08 1.58 14.45
N LEU A 73 -16.08 1.56 15.33
CA LEU A 73 -16.31 1.61 16.78
C LEU A 73 -17.05 2.89 17.18
N VAL A 74 -16.67 4.04 16.64
CA VAL A 74 -17.34 5.32 16.90
C VAL A 74 -18.77 5.32 16.36
N PHE A 75 -19.01 4.90 15.13
CA PHE A 75 -20.38 4.84 14.58
C PHE A 75 -21.28 3.87 15.34
N ARG A 76 -20.74 2.74 15.81
CA ARG A 76 -21.49 1.81 16.66
C ARG A 76 -21.83 2.42 18.01
N SER A 77 -20.93 3.18 18.63
CA SER A 77 -21.23 3.92 19.86
C SER A 77 -22.35 4.95 19.63
N VAL A 78 -22.36 5.65 18.50
CA VAL A 78 -23.49 6.54 18.14
C VAL A 78 -24.80 5.77 18.06
N LEU A 79 -24.79 4.53 17.54
CA LEU A 79 -26.00 3.70 17.48
C LEU A 79 -26.47 3.18 18.84
N GLU A 80 -25.58 3.07 19.83
CA GLU A 80 -25.96 2.76 21.22
C GLU A 80 -26.73 3.94 21.85
N ASP A 81 -26.30 5.18 21.56
CA ASP A 81 -26.91 6.40 22.07
C ASP A 81 -28.15 6.83 21.27
N ASP A 82 -28.15 6.67 19.96
CA ASP A 82 -29.28 6.97 19.05
C ASP A 82 -29.48 5.85 18.01
N PRO A 83 -30.19 4.77 18.36
CA PRO A 83 -30.50 3.70 17.40
C PRO A 83 -31.34 4.12 16.20
N SER A 84 -31.88 5.36 16.20
CA SER A 84 -32.66 5.93 15.10
C SER A 84 -31.81 6.78 14.13
N CYS A 85 -30.52 6.94 14.40
CA CYS A 85 -29.59 7.67 13.55
C CYS A 85 -29.23 6.84 12.30
N GLY A 86 -29.97 7.04 11.21
CA GLY A 86 -29.73 6.32 9.95
C GLY A 86 -28.33 6.57 9.35
N MET A 87 -27.75 7.73 9.64
CA MET A 87 -26.41 8.08 9.17
C MET A 87 -25.30 7.33 9.92
N ALA A 88 -25.53 6.87 11.14
CA ALA A 88 -24.54 6.03 11.83
C ALA A 88 -24.47 4.60 11.23
N TYR A 89 -25.61 4.05 10.78
CA TYR A 89 -25.59 2.83 9.96
C TYR A 89 -24.86 3.04 8.61
N TRP A 90 -25.07 4.19 7.97
CA TRP A 90 -24.31 4.58 6.78
C TRP A 90 -22.80 4.62 7.07
N GLY A 91 -22.39 5.25 8.16
CA GLY A 91 -20.99 5.35 8.57
C GLY A 91 -20.35 3.97 8.77
N SER A 92 -20.99 3.09 9.55
CA SER A 92 -20.55 1.70 9.73
C SER A 92 -20.49 0.91 8.40
N ALA A 93 -21.39 1.18 7.43
CA ALA A 93 -21.32 0.55 6.12
C ALA A 93 -20.16 1.10 5.27
N MET A 94 -19.82 2.39 5.40
CA MET A 94 -18.67 3.00 4.74
C MET A 94 -17.34 2.35 5.14
N THR A 95 -17.20 1.97 6.41
CA THR A 95 -15.95 1.35 6.91
C THR A 95 -15.63 -0.02 6.29
N LEU A 96 -16.58 -0.61 5.57
CA LEU A 96 -16.42 -1.88 4.86
C LEU A 96 -16.04 -1.70 3.37
N ILE A 97 -15.78 -0.48 2.93
CA ILE A 97 -15.43 -0.16 1.55
C ILE A 97 -14.04 0.49 1.54
N HIS A 98 -13.07 -0.18 0.91
CA HIS A 98 -11.66 0.25 0.90
C HIS A 98 -11.20 0.59 -0.53
N PRO A 99 -11.60 1.76 -1.11
CA PRO A 99 -11.44 2.01 -2.54
C PRO A 99 -9.99 2.04 -3.03
N TRP A 100 -9.05 2.39 -2.16
CA TRP A 100 -7.62 2.51 -2.48
C TRP A 100 -6.81 1.24 -2.20
N TRP A 101 -7.39 0.27 -1.51
CA TRP A 101 -6.69 -0.96 -1.16
C TRP A 101 -7.03 -2.09 -2.13
N PRO A 102 -6.08 -2.99 -2.45
CA PRO A 102 -6.28 -4.07 -3.41
C PRO A 102 -6.98 -5.30 -2.80
N ASP A 103 -7.73 -5.13 -1.73
CA ASP A 103 -8.52 -6.18 -1.11
C ASP A 103 -9.92 -6.28 -1.73
N SER A 104 -10.60 -7.37 -1.44
CA SER A 104 -11.99 -7.59 -1.83
C SER A 104 -12.79 -7.98 -0.59
N PRO A 105 -14.02 -7.50 -0.44
CA PRO A 105 -14.80 -7.78 0.74
C PRO A 105 -15.11 -9.27 0.87
N THR A 106 -15.07 -9.78 2.08
CA THR A 106 -15.53 -11.12 2.43
C THR A 106 -17.05 -11.24 2.28
N GLY A 107 -17.55 -12.49 2.23
CA GLY A 107 -19.00 -12.70 2.22
C GLY A 107 -19.69 -12.17 3.46
N ALA A 108 -19.04 -12.20 4.62
CA ALA A 108 -19.56 -11.67 5.88
C ALA A 108 -19.64 -10.13 5.87
N GLU A 109 -18.62 -9.44 5.33
CA GLU A 109 -18.64 -7.99 5.18
C GLU A 109 -19.71 -7.52 4.19
N LEU A 110 -19.91 -8.25 3.10
CA LEU A 110 -21.00 -7.94 2.15
C LEU A 110 -22.39 -8.09 2.79
N ASP A 111 -22.59 -9.12 3.62
CA ASP A 111 -23.85 -9.32 4.35
C ASP A 111 -24.05 -8.22 5.39
N ARG A 112 -23.02 -7.90 6.17
CA ARG A 112 -23.06 -6.84 7.18
C ARG A 112 -23.36 -5.50 6.53
N GLY A 113 -22.62 -5.12 5.49
CA GLY A 113 -22.82 -3.85 4.79
C GLY A 113 -24.21 -3.74 4.15
N THR A 114 -24.72 -4.84 3.58
CA THR A 114 -26.10 -4.90 3.07
C THR A 114 -27.11 -4.65 4.17
N ALA A 115 -26.98 -5.33 5.32
CA ALA A 115 -27.89 -5.18 6.45
C ALA A 115 -27.87 -3.76 7.04
N LEU A 116 -26.68 -3.14 7.15
CA LEU A 116 -26.53 -1.76 7.62
C LEU A 116 -27.23 -0.77 6.70
N VAL A 117 -27.06 -0.90 5.39
CA VAL A 117 -27.73 -0.04 4.40
C VAL A 117 -29.26 -0.24 4.43
N GLU A 118 -29.74 -1.47 4.51
CA GLU A 118 -31.17 -1.77 4.65
C GLU A 118 -31.75 -1.13 5.91
N GLN A 119 -31.06 -1.23 7.04
CA GLN A 119 -31.47 -0.60 8.29
C GLN A 119 -31.57 0.93 8.17
N ALA A 120 -30.56 1.58 7.56
CA ALA A 120 -30.57 3.02 7.31
C ALA A 120 -31.77 3.45 6.44
N LEU A 121 -32.09 2.66 5.42
CA LEU A 121 -33.23 2.92 4.53
C LEU A 121 -34.59 2.67 5.22
N ASP A 122 -34.70 1.65 6.05
CA ASP A 122 -35.94 1.31 6.78
C ASP A 122 -36.28 2.37 7.84
N LEU A 123 -35.28 3.00 8.46
CA LEU A 123 -35.48 4.15 9.36
C LEU A 123 -35.99 5.39 8.60
N GLY A 124 -35.81 5.43 7.29
CA GLY A 124 -36.20 6.52 6.40
C GLY A 124 -35.28 7.73 6.56
N PRO A 125 -34.45 8.03 5.55
CA PRO A 125 -33.58 9.21 5.57
C PRO A 125 -34.44 10.48 5.71
N LYS A 126 -33.95 11.43 6.52
CA LYS A 126 -34.73 12.63 6.87
C LYS A 126 -34.56 13.76 5.84
N THR A 127 -33.51 13.71 5.05
CA THR A 127 -33.21 14.67 4.00
C THR A 127 -32.83 13.97 2.69
N ASP A 128 -32.99 14.68 1.57
CA ASP A 128 -32.55 14.18 0.26
C ASP A 128 -31.03 13.95 0.19
N ARG A 129 -30.26 14.72 0.98
CA ARG A 129 -28.82 14.56 1.12
C ARG A 129 -28.46 13.24 1.81
N GLU A 130 -29.04 12.96 2.98
CA GLU A 130 -28.85 11.68 3.68
C GLU A 130 -29.28 10.49 2.80
N ALA A 131 -30.40 10.61 2.09
CA ALA A 131 -30.83 9.61 1.13
C ALA A 131 -29.78 9.38 0.02
N GLY A 132 -29.15 10.43 -0.46
CA GLY A 132 -28.05 10.36 -1.43
C GLY A 132 -26.86 9.57 -0.91
N TYR A 133 -26.40 9.91 0.29
CA TYR A 133 -25.27 9.24 0.98
C TYR A 133 -25.52 7.75 1.20
N ILE A 134 -26.69 7.40 1.77
CA ILE A 134 -27.06 5.99 2.02
C ILE A 134 -27.17 5.22 0.69
N ASN A 135 -27.72 5.84 -0.36
CA ASN A 135 -27.84 5.20 -1.66
C ASN A 135 -26.49 5.02 -2.38
N ALA A 136 -25.55 5.96 -2.24
CA ALA A 136 -24.20 5.84 -2.79
C ALA A 136 -23.48 4.62 -2.21
N VAL A 137 -23.49 4.47 -0.88
CA VAL A 137 -22.95 3.29 -0.21
C VAL A 137 -23.72 2.02 -0.57
N GLY A 138 -25.05 2.10 -0.58
CA GLY A 138 -25.90 0.98 -0.99
C GLY A 138 -25.65 0.50 -2.42
N ALA A 139 -25.18 1.36 -3.32
CA ALA A 139 -24.83 0.96 -4.68
C ALA A 139 -23.63 -0.01 -4.75
N TYR A 140 -22.72 0.07 -3.79
CA TYR A 140 -21.63 -0.88 -3.64
C TYR A 140 -22.12 -2.28 -3.24
N PHE A 141 -22.97 -2.37 -2.23
CA PHE A 141 -23.45 -3.64 -1.68
C PHE A 141 -24.51 -4.32 -2.52
N ARG A 142 -25.27 -3.59 -3.34
CA ARG A 142 -26.33 -4.16 -4.18
C ARG A 142 -25.80 -5.13 -5.23
N GLY A 143 -26.58 -6.17 -5.50
CA GLY A 143 -26.32 -7.16 -6.56
C GLY A 143 -25.81 -8.50 -6.03
N PRO A 144 -25.40 -9.41 -6.92
CA PRO A 144 -24.99 -10.75 -6.51
C PRO A 144 -23.67 -10.73 -5.74
N ARG A 145 -23.52 -11.66 -4.79
CA ARG A 145 -22.30 -11.76 -3.96
C ARG A 145 -21.02 -11.94 -4.76
N ASN A 146 -21.08 -12.62 -5.88
CA ASN A 146 -19.92 -12.84 -6.77
C ASN A 146 -19.67 -11.71 -7.75
N ARG A 147 -20.25 -10.54 -7.54
CA ARG A 147 -19.94 -9.35 -8.34
C ARG A 147 -18.51 -8.94 -8.08
N ALA A 148 -17.73 -8.74 -9.16
CA ALA A 148 -16.33 -8.37 -9.07
C ALA A 148 -16.14 -7.00 -8.38
N GLU A 149 -15.08 -6.86 -7.59
CA GLU A 149 -14.79 -5.65 -6.83
C GLU A 149 -14.71 -4.38 -7.69
N PRO A 150 -14.06 -4.33 -8.86
CA PRO A 150 -14.07 -3.15 -9.71
C PRO A 150 -15.48 -2.69 -10.14
N ALA A 151 -16.41 -3.64 -10.29
CA ALA A 151 -17.80 -3.31 -10.62
C ALA A 151 -18.59 -2.76 -9.42
N ARG A 152 -18.24 -3.16 -8.19
CA ARG A 152 -18.79 -2.58 -6.95
C ARG A 152 -18.29 -1.15 -6.77
N LEU A 153 -16.98 -0.95 -6.84
CA LEU A 153 -16.34 0.36 -6.76
C LEU A 153 -16.85 1.32 -7.83
N ARG A 154 -17.09 0.84 -9.05
CA ARG A 154 -17.70 1.65 -10.09
C ARG A 154 -19.11 2.13 -9.72
N SER A 155 -19.94 1.28 -9.12
CA SER A 155 -21.27 1.69 -8.69
C SER A 155 -21.25 2.63 -7.48
N PHE A 156 -20.29 2.43 -6.59
CA PHE A 156 -20.00 3.34 -5.49
C PHE A 156 -19.64 4.73 -6.01
N PHE A 157 -18.72 4.79 -6.98
CA PHE A 157 -18.37 6.04 -7.67
C PHE A 157 -19.59 6.70 -8.33
N ASP A 158 -20.39 5.94 -9.11
CA ASP A 158 -21.56 6.48 -9.77
C ASP A 158 -22.57 7.05 -8.76
N GLY A 159 -22.69 6.45 -7.58
CA GLY A 159 -23.51 6.96 -6.47
C GLY A 159 -22.95 8.28 -5.91
N TRP A 160 -21.66 8.37 -5.63
CA TRP A 160 -21.04 9.60 -5.12
C TRP A 160 -21.01 10.72 -6.15
N ARG A 161 -20.89 10.40 -7.45
CA ARG A 161 -21.02 11.38 -8.52
C ARG A 161 -22.43 12.00 -8.53
N ASP A 162 -23.49 11.19 -8.39
CA ASP A 162 -24.87 11.70 -8.30
C ASP A 162 -25.05 12.65 -7.10
N VAL A 163 -24.48 12.32 -5.95
CA VAL A 163 -24.53 13.18 -4.75
C VAL A 163 -23.77 14.49 -4.99
N HIS A 164 -22.54 14.41 -5.48
CA HIS A 164 -21.70 15.58 -5.79
C HIS A 164 -22.38 16.54 -6.80
N GLU A 165 -22.98 15.99 -7.88
CA GLU A 165 -23.69 16.79 -8.89
C GLU A 165 -24.97 17.46 -8.35
N ARG A 166 -25.68 16.78 -7.43
CA ARG A 166 -26.93 17.30 -6.83
C ARG A 166 -26.70 18.29 -5.70
N PHE A 167 -25.58 18.16 -4.98
CA PHE A 167 -25.23 18.98 -3.82
C PHE A 167 -23.81 19.56 -3.99
N PRO A 168 -23.59 20.48 -4.95
CA PRO A 168 -22.25 20.97 -5.29
C PRO A 168 -21.58 21.78 -4.17
N GLU A 169 -22.34 22.25 -3.18
CA GLU A 169 -21.80 22.93 -2.00
C GLU A 169 -21.45 21.95 -0.85
N ASP A 170 -21.70 20.65 -1.03
CA ASP A 170 -21.38 19.61 -0.07
C ASP A 170 -19.98 19.08 -0.33
N TRP A 171 -19.00 19.61 0.41
CA TRP A 171 -17.61 19.25 0.23
C TRP A 171 -17.25 17.85 0.74
N GLU A 172 -18.01 17.31 1.72
CA GLU A 172 -17.87 15.91 2.13
C GLU A 172 -18.28 14.96 0.98
N ALA A 173 -19.39 15.26 0.28
CA ALA A 173 -19.77 14.51 -0.90
C ALA A 173 -18.74 14.63 -2.04
N THR A 174 -18.13 15.81 -2.20
CA THR A 174 -17.04 16.04 -3.17
C THR A 174 -15.81 15.25 -2.78
N ALA A 175 -15.44 15.18 -1.50
CA ALA A 175 -14.31 14.37 -1.02
C ALA A 175 -14.54 12.87 -1.31
N PHE A 176 -15.72 12.34 -1.04
CA PHE A 176 -16.04 10.95 -1.35
C PHE A 176 -16.13 10.68 -2.88
N TYR A 177 -16.55 11.65 -3.68
CA TYR A 177 -16.49 11.55 -5.13
C TYR A 177 -15.04 11.41 -5.63
N VAL A 178 -14.12 12.22 -5.09
CA VAL A 178 -12.68 12.12 -5.39
C VAL A 178 -12.12 10.80 -4.90
N LEU A 179 -12.41 10.43 -3.64
CA LEU A 179 -11.98 9.14 -3.05
C LEU A 179 -12.37 7.96 -3.95
N ALA A 180 -13.63 7.90 -4.38
CA ALA A 180 -14.14 6.79 -5.17
C ALA A 180 -13.64 6.80 -6.62
N GLY A 181 -13.44 7.98 -7.20
CA GLY A 181 -13.18 8.15 -8.63
C GLY A 181 -11.71 8.21 -9.03
N ALA A 182 -10.83 8.65 -8.13
CA ALA A 182 -9.40 8.78 -8.39
C ALA A 182 -8.60 7.48 -8.15
N THR A 183 -9.25 6.42 -7.67
CA THR A 183 -8.60 5.13 -7.40
C THR A 183 -8.08 4.46 -8.67
N PRO A 184 -7.00 3.67 -8.60
CA PRO A 184 -6.50 2.91 -9.75
C PRO A 184 -7.54 1.97 -10.37
N SER A 185 -8.43 1.40 -9.56
CA SER A 185 -9.47 0.46 -10.01
C SER A 185 -10.61 1.11 -10.78
N VAL A 186 -10.86 2.42 -10.55
CA VAL A 186 -11.94 3.18 -11.20
C VAL A 186 -11.40 4.16 -12.23
N GLY A 187 -10.44 5.03 -11.86
CA GLY A 187 -9.70 5.91 -12.77
C GLY A 187 -10.57 6.91 -13.56
N LEU A 188 -11.70 7.35 -12.98
CA LEU A 188 -12.69 8.19 -13.67
C LEU A 188 -12.61 9.67 -13.29
N VAL A 189 -11.97 9.96 -12.16
CA VAL A 189 -11.56 11.32 -11.79
C VAL A 189 -10.07 11.42 -12.09
N PRO A 190 -9.66 12.23 -13.08
CA PRO A 190 -8.25 12.46 -13.33
C PRO A 190 -7.56 12.99 -12.07
N ARG A 191 -6.33 12.54 -11.80
CA ARG A 191 -5.58 12.94 -10.60
C ARG A 191 -5.49 14.46 -10.44
N ALA A 192 -5.14 15.19 -11.50
CA ALA A 192 -5.12 16.65 -11.48
C ALA A 192 -6.49 17.25 -11.09
N THR A 193 -7.59 16.73 -11.65
CA THR A 193 -8.95 17.21 -11.27
C THR A 193 -9.26 16.90 -9.81
N GLY A 194 -8.89 15.72 -9.31
CA GLY A 194 -9.04 15.37 -7.91
C GLY A 194 -8.24 16.30 -7.00
N GLY A 195 -6.99 16.60 -7.39
CA GLY A 195 -6.12 17.56 -6.70
C GLY A 195 -6.73 18.96 -6.65
N ASP A 196 -7.15 19.51 -7.78
CA ASP A 196 -7.80 20.84 -7.87
C ASP A 196 -9.03 20.96 -6.94
N LEU A 197 -9.84 19.89 -6.83
CA LEU A 197 -10.99 19.86 -5.93
C LEU A 197 -10.55 19.86 -4.46
N MET A 198 -9.51 19.08 -4.11
CA MET A 198 -9.00 19.05 -2.75
C MET A 198 -8.29 20.33 -2.35
N GLU A 199 -7.55 20.98 -3.25
CA GLU A 199 -6.98 22.32 -3.04
C GLU A 199 -8.09 23.35 -2.78
N THR A 200 -9.21 23.26 -3.52
CA THR A 200 -10.36 24.14 -3.28
C THR A 200 -10.95 23.92 -1.89
N LEU A 201 -11.10 22.65 -1.48
CA LEU A 201 -11.57 22.30 -0.13
C LEU A 201 -10.63 22.87 0.95
N LEU A 202 -9.32 22.68 0.80
CA LEU A 202 -8.32 23.22 1.74
C LEU A 202 -8.30 24.76 1.78
N GLY A 203 -8.65 25.42 0.68
CA GLY A 203 -8.86 26.86 0.66
C GLY A 203 -10.05 27.33 1.52
N LEU A 204 -11.02 26.46 1.79
CA LEU A 204 -12.18 26.72 2.66
C LEU A 204 -11.95 26.24 4.09
N VAL A 205 -11.39 25.05 4.25
CA VAL A 205 -11.11 24.39 5.54
C VAL A 205 -9.68 23.85 5.51
N PRO A 206 -8.68 24.64 5.95
CA PRO A 206 -7.26 24.27 5.78
C PRO A 206 -6.84 22.99 6.49
N ASP A 207 -7.49 22.61 7.57
CA ASP A 207 -7.27 21.42 8.37
C ASP A 207 -8.27 20.27 8.07
N HIS A 208 -8.87 20.27 6.87
CA HIS A 208 -9.81 19.20 6.48
C HIS A 208 -9.05 17.90 6.19
N PRO A 209 -9.34 16.78 6.90
CA PRO A 209 -8.57 15.55 6.76
C PRO A 209 -8.64 14.96 5.34
N ALA A 210 -9.83 14.93 4.71
CA ALA A 210 -9.95 14.47 3.33
C ALA A 210 -9.21 15.39 2.35
N GLY A 211 -9.24 16.71 2.59
CA GLY A 211 -8.55 17.69 1.76
C GLY A 211 -7.05 17.38 1.68
N GLN A 212 -6.40 17.19 2.81
CA GLN A 212 -4.97 16.88 2.87
C GLN A 212 -4.67 15.47 2.38
N HIS A 213 -5.38 14.45 2.88
CA HIS A 213 -5.15 13.06 2.55
C HIS A 213 -5.34 12.76 1.05
N TYR A 214 -6.48 13.16 0.50
CA TYR A 214 -6.81 12.83 -0.89
C TYR A 214 -6.03 13.68 -1.90
N LEU A 215 -5.55 14.88 -1.50
CA LEU A 215 -4.58 15.65 -2.26
C LEU A 215 -3.24 14.89 -2.39
N ILE A 216 -2.75 14.33 -1.28
CA ILE A 216 -1.53 13.51 -1.30
C ILE A 216 -1.70 12.35 -2.29
N HIS A 217 -2.80 11.61 -2.22
CA HIS A 217 -3.06 10.53 -3.18
C HIS A 217 -3.20 11.01 -4.63
N ALA A 218 -3.83 12.16 -4.85
CA ALA A 218 -3.99 12.73 -6.18
C ALA A 218 -2.63 13.15 -6.79
N TYR A 219 -1.75 13.69 -5.96
CA TYR A 219 -0.44 14.21 -6.40
C TYR A 219 0.73 13.25 -6.13
N ASP A 220 0.47 12.01 -5.72
CA ASP A 220 1.46 10.93 -5.63
C ASP A 220 1.90 10.48 -7.02
N THR A 221 2.56 11.38 -7.72
CA THR A 221 3.15 11.18 -9.06
C THR A 221 4.38 12.06 -9.23
N PRO A 222 5.37 11.64 -10.04
CA PRO A 222 6.56 12.47 -10.30
C PRO A 222 6.23 13.88 -10.82
N ALA A 223 5.10 14.03 -11.53
CA ALA A 223 4.70 15.30 -12.14
C ALA A 223 4.14 16.32 -11.14
N HIS A 224 3.47 15.85 -10.09
CA HIS A 224 2.69 16.70 -9.18
C HIS A 224 3.18 16.67 -7.72
N ALA A 225 4.07 15.74 -7.35
CA ALA A 225 4.48 15.56 -5.94
C ALA A 225 5.01 16.86 -5.30
N SER A 226 5.71 17.72 -6.06
CA SER A 226 6.20 18.99 -5.53
C SER A 226 5.09 19.96 -5.14
N GLU A 227 3.90 19.83 -5.71
CA GLU A 227 2.74 20.66 -5.42
C GLU A 227 2.07 20.26 -4.09
N ALA A 228 2.19 18.98 -3.70
CA ALA A 228 1.66 18.46 -2.43
C ALA A 228 2.65 18.53 -1.25
N LEU A 229 3.89 19.01 -1.43
CA LEU A 229 4.93 18.91 -0.40
C LEU A 229 4.57 19.62 0.91
N GLU A 230 4.00 20.81 0.84
CA GLU A 230 3.60 21.57 2.05
C GLU A 230 2.48 20.83 2.79
N VAL A 231 1.45 20.37 2.06
CA VAL A 231 0.35 19.58 2.63
C VAL A 231 0.85 18.26 3.22
N ALA A 232 1.79 17.60 2.58
CA ALA A 232 2.38 16.37 3.10
C ALA A 232 3.13 16.61 4.43
N ARG A 233 3.79 17.73 4.59
CA ARG A 233 4.47 18.10 5.86
C ARG A 233 3.49 18.37 6.99
N ASP A 234 2.36 19.01 6.68
CA ASP A 234 1.36 19.38 7.67
C ASP A 234 0.47 18.19 8.09
N TYR A 235 0.29 17.19 7.20
CA TYR A 235 -0.68 16.13 7.41
C TYR A 235 -0.36 15.20 8.58
N GLY A 236 0.91 14.88 8.81
CA GLY A 236 1.33 14.07 9.95
C GLY A 236 1.05 14.75 11.30
N ASP A 237 1.14 16.09 11.33
CA ASP A 237 0.85 16.89 12.51
C ASP A 237 -0.66 17.04 12.77
N LEU A 238 -1.51 16.86 11.73
CA LEU A 238 -2.97 16.94 11.84
C LEU A 238 -3.55 15.77 12.64
N ALA A 239 -2.99 14.56 12.48
CA ALA A 239 -3.46 13.37 13.17
C ALA A 239 -2.27 12.53 13.69
N PRO A 240 -1.55 13.03 14.71
CA PRO A 240 -0.25 12.51 15.14
C PRO A 240 -0.30 11.11 15.79
N GLU A 241 -1.48 10.63 16.15
CA GLU A 241 -1.69 9.30 16.71
C GLU A 241 -2.19 8.28 15.68
N VAL A 242 -2.64 8.73 14.49
CA VAL A 242 -3.19 7.85 13.45
C VAL A 242 -2.08 7.29 12.57
N PRO A 243 -1.80 5.97 12.58
CA PRO A 243 -0.67 5.38 11.85
C PRO A 243 -0.69 5.72 10.36
N HIS A 244 -1.86 5.65 9.73
CA HIS A 244 -1.99 5.93 8.30
C HIS A 244 -1.72 7.41 7.98
N ALA A 245 -2.17 8.35 8.83
CA ALA A 245 -1.90 9.78 8.65
C ALA A 245 -0.40 10.09 8.76
N LEU A 246 0.29 9.46 9.72
CA LEU A 246 1.75 9.55 9.86
C LEU A 246 2.51 8.99 8.66
N HIS A 247 1.98 7.94 8.02
CA HIS A 247 2.58 7.32 6.84
C HIS A 247 2.39 8.15 5.56
N MET A 248 1.23 8.75 5.36
CA MET A 248 0.84 9.37 4.08
C MET A 248 1.83 10.40 3.51
N PRO A 249 2.50 11.26 4.30
CA PRO A 249 3.53 12.15 3.78
C PRO A 249 4.63 11.46 3.00
N THR A 250 4.90 10.18 3.33
CA THR A 250 6.00 9.42 2.72
C THR A 250 5.76 9.09 1.24
N HIS A 251 4.52 9.09 0.77
CA HIS A 251 4.19 9.00 -0.65
C HIS A 251 4.87 10.13 -1.42
N ILE A 252 4.68 11.37 -0.96
CA ILE A 252 5.28 12.57 -1.57
C ILE A 252 6.79 12.60 -1.36
N TYR A 253 7.27 12.29 -0.16
CA TYR A 253 8.71 12.26 0.13
C TYR A 253 9.45 11.24 -0.76
N THR A 254 8.84 10.08 -1.02
CA THR A 254 9.40 9.06 -1.91
C THR A 254 9.47 9.54 -3.35
N GLN A 255 8.43 10.20 -3.87
CA GLN A 255 8.43 10.80 -5.20
C GLN A 255 9.51 11.87 -5.38
N LEU A 256 9.83 12.60 -4.32
CA LEU A 256 10.80 13.70 -4.33
C LEU A 256 12.21 13.30 -3.89
N GLY A 257 12.43 12.05 -3.45
CA GLY A 257 13.71 11.59 -2.94
C GLY A 257 14.09 12.19 -1.57
N LEU A 258 13.09 12.60 -0.78
CA LEU A 258 13.25 13.16 0.57
C LEU A 258 13.33 12.01 1.59
N TRP A 259 14.43 11.26 1.51
CA TRP A 259 14.60 10.02 2.27
C TRP A 259 14.66 10.19 3.78
N PRO A 260 15.32 11.24 4.35
CA PRO A 260 15.30 11.49 5.79
C PRO A 260 13.89 11.65 6.35
N GLU A 261 13.06 12.47 5.69
CA GLU A 261 11.67 12.73 6.06
C GLU A 261 10.82 11.45 5.92
N SER A 262 11.05 10.67 4.86
CA SER A 262 10.37 9.38 4.67
C SER A 262 10.72 8.36 5.78
N VAL A 263 11.97 8.33 6.25
CA VAL A 263 12.39 7.49 7.38
C VAL A 263 11.66 7.92 8.66
N GLU A 264 11.69 9.19 9.00
CA GLU A 264 11.08 9.72 10.23
C GLU A 264 9.58 9.41 10.28
N ALA A 265 8.84 9.75 9.23
CA ALA A 265 7.41 9.54 9.16
C ALA A 265 7.02 8.04 9.24
N ASN A 266 7.74 7.15 8.56
CA ASN A 266 7.42 5.72 8.62
C ASN A 266 7.84 5.06 9.94
N GLU A 267 8.88 5.53 10.64
CA GLU A 267 9.19 5.03 12.00
C GLU A 267 8.09 5.44 12.99
N LEU A 268 7.58 6.68 12.91
CA LEU A 268 6.46 7.14 13.72
C LEU A 268 5.20 6.32 13.42
N SER A 269 4.87 6.14 12.15
CA SER A 269 3.70 5.35 11.72
C SER A 269 3.77 3.90 12.23
N ALA A 270 4.91 3.23 12.03
CA ALA A 270 5.08 1.84 12.47
C ALA A 270 5.02 1.72 14.01
N ALA A 271 5.53 2.70 14.76
CA ALA A 271 5.44 2.72 16.21
C ALA A 271 3.98 2.90 16.67
N ALA A 272 3.25 3.87 16.11
CA ALA A 272 1.84 4.10 16.41
C ALA A 272 0.98 2.86 16.09
N ALA A 273 1.23 2.18 14.98
CA ALA A 273 0.50 0.96 14.62
C ALA A 273 0.70 -0.18 15.64
N LEU A 274 1.88 -0.32 16.21
CA LEU A 274 2.12 -1.32 17.26
C LEU A 274 1.45 -0.95 18.59
N GLU A 275 1.39 0.33 18.93
CA GLU A 275 0.70 0.81 20.14
C GLU A 275 -0.80 0.55 20.05
N GLN A 276 -1.38 0.63 18.86
CA GLN A 276 -2.80 0.42 18.60
C GLN A 276 -3.18 -1.04 18.38
N GLY A 277 -2.25 -1.91 18.06
CA GLY A 277 -2.50 -3.32 17.76
C GLY A 277 -3.44 -4.03 18.73
N PRO A 278 -3.33 -3.85 20.08
CA PRO A 278 -4.26 -4.44 21.04
C PRO A 278 -5.70 -3.93 20.94
N LEU A 279 -5.93 -2.80 20.29
CA LEU A 279 -7.23 -2.13 20.17
C LEU A 279 -7.95 -2.50 18.87
N VAL A 280 -7.20 -2.93 17.86
CA VAL A 280 -7.70 -3.31 16.53
C VAL A 280 -7.54 -4.81 16.24
N ASP A 281 -7.60 -5.64 17.29
CA ASP A 281 -7.50 -7.11 17.21
C ASP A 281 -6.19 -7.66 16.62
N GLY A 282 -5.10 -6.86 16.61
CA GLY A 282 -3.78 -7.36 16.25
C GLY A 282 -2.96 -6.46 15.32
N VAL A 283 -1.92 -7.03 14.76
CA VAL A 283 -1.03 -6.37 13.80
C VAL A 283 -1.59 -6.55 12.39
N ASP A 284 -1.70 -5.48 11.63
CA ASP A 284 -2.27 -5.48 10.28
C ASP A 284 -1.46 -4.63 9.28
N VAL A 285 -2.09 -4.22 8.20
CA VAL A 285 -1.50 -3.42 7.14
C VAL A 285 -0.93 -2.08 7.65
N ALA A 286 -1.53 -1.49 8.69
CA ALA A 286 -1.05 -0.22 9.25
C ALA A 286 0.38 -0.32 9.79
N TYR A 287 0.82 -1.52 10.20
CA TYR A 287 2.22 -1.80 10.55
C TYR A 287 3.06 -2.21 9.35
N GLY A 288 2.55 -3.10 8.49
CA GLY A 288 3.33 -3.68 7.39
C GLY A 288 3.62 -2.71 6.25
N HIS A 289 2.67 -1.84 5.94
CA HIS A 289 2.79 -0.89 4.84
C HIS A 289 3.92 0.14 5.05
N PRO A 290 4.01 0.84 6.17
CA PRO A 290 5.13 1.75 6.43
C PRO A 290 6.49 1.03 6.46
N LEU A 291 6.59 -0.24 6.89
CA LEU A 291 7.85 -0.99 6.85
C LEU A 291 8.38 -1.16 5.42
N GLY A 292 7.49 -1.33 4.42
CA GLY A 292 7.87 -1.42 3.02
C GLY A 292 8.51 -0.14 2.47
N TYR A 293 8.00 1.02 2.88
CA TYR A 293 8.57 2.34 2.55
C TYR A 293 9.84 2.63 3.36
N LEU A 294 9.83 2.29 4.63
CA LEU A 294 10.95 2.51 5.55
C LEU A 294 12.22 1.78 5.10
N ILE A 295 12.10 0.49 4.76
CA ILE A 295 13.27 -0.25 4.25
C ILE A 295 13.78 0.36 2.95
N TYR A 296 12.88 0.81 2.07
CA TYR A 296 13.27 1.47 0.83
C TYR A 296 14.03 2.76 1.09
N ALA A 297 13.52 3.62 1.97
CA ALA A 297 14.16 4.88 2.32
C ALA A 297 15.56 4.69 2.94
N TYR A 298 15.72 3.72 3.87
CA TYR A 298 17.03 3.39 4.42
C TYR A 298 18.01 2.89 3.36
N LEU A 299 17.53 2.05 2.42
CA LEU A 299 18.36 1.56 1.30
C LEU A 299 18.78 2.68 0.36
N GLN A 300 17.93 3.66 0.08
CA GLN A 300 18.27 4.83 -0.72
C GLN A 300 19.27 5.78 -0.01
N ARG A 301 19.34 5.72 1.30
CA ARG A 301 20.36 6.42 2.10
C ARG A 301 21.66 5.63 2.25
N GLY A 302 21.73 4.38 1.79
CA GLY A 302 22.86 3.50 1.99
C GLY A 302 23.04 3.07 3.46
N GLN A 303 21.96 3.11 4.26
CA GLN A 303 21.90 2.70 5.66
C GLN A 303 21.50 1.21 5.77
N ASP A 304 22.43 0.34 5.35
CA ASP A 304 22.16 -1.10 5.22
C ASP A 304 21.93 -1.82 6.55
N THR A 305 22.48 -1.29 7.64
CA THR A 305 22.29 -1.83 9.00
C THR A 305 20.86 -1.58 9.47
N GLU A 306 20.36 -0.38 9.29
CA GLU A 306 19.00 0.04 9.63
C GLU A 306 17.98 -0.67 8.73
N ALA A 307 18.25 -0.75 7.42
CA ALA A 307 17.44 -1.53 6.49
C ALA A 307 17.35 -3.01 6.89
N LYS A 308 18.47 -3.60 7.36
CA LYS A 308 18.48 -4.96 7.91
C LYS A 308 17.59 -5.08 9.14
N ALA A 309 17.64 -4.11 10.03
CA ALA A 309 16.81 -4.13 11.24
C ALA A 309 15.31 -4.07 10.88
N VAL A 310 14.91 -3.28 9.88
CA VAL A 310 13.54 -3.25 9.36
C VAL A 310 13.14 -4.60 8.77
N ARG A 311 14.00 -5.21 7.93
CA ARG A 311 13.76 -6.55 7.38
C ARG A 311 13.55 -7.57 8.50
N ASP A 312 14.46 -7.62 9.46
CA ASP A 312 14.43 -8.59 10.56
C ASP A 312 13.18 -8.39 11.43
N ARG A 313 12.76 -7.14 11.67
CA ARG A 313 11.53 -6.77 12.37
C ARG A 313 10.29 -7.24 11.61
N ALA A 314 10.23 -7.05 10.29
CA ALA A 314 9.13 -7.50 9.45
C ALA A 314 9.00 -9.04 9.43
N LEU A 315 10.13 -9.76 9.35
CA LEU A 315 10.13 -11.22 9.32
C LEU A 315 9.84 -11.87 10.69
N ALA A 316 10.07 -11.13 11.77
CA ALA A 316 9.79 -11.56 13.14
C ALA A 316 8.40 -11.14 13.64
N VAL A 317 7.54 -10.62 12.77
CA VAL A 317 6.17 -10.22 13.15
C VAL A 317 5.41 -11.41 13.72
N GLU A 318 4.71 -11.19 14.84
CA GLU A 318 3.90 -12.20 15.51
C GLU A 318 2.46 -11.69 15.63
N GLY A 319 1.50 -12.63 15.61
CA GLY A 319 0.08 -12.32 15.77
C GLY A 319 -0.35 -12.00 17.22
N PRO A 320 -1.62 -11.68 17.45
CA PRO A 320 -2.70 -11.86 16.49
C PRO A 320 -2.58 -10.93 15.30
N PHE A 321 -3.17 -11.33 14.17
CA PHE A 321 -3.21 -10.53 12.95
C PHE A 321 -4.64 -10.01 12.75
N GLY A 322 -4.79 -8.70 12.65
CA GLY A 322 -6.02 -8.04 12.24
C GLY A 322 -6.44 -8.48 10.83
N GLN A 323 -7.73 -8.42 10.55
CA GLN A 323 -8.23 -8.88 9.25
C GLN A 323 -8.16 -7.79 8.17
N LEU A 324 -7.87 -6.55 8.57
CA LEU A 324 -7.83 -5.42 7.65
C LEU A 324 -6.66 -5.55 6.67
N ASN A 325 -7.00 -5.72 5.39
CA ASN A 325 -6.07 -5.71 4.24
C ASN A 325 -4.82 -6.60 4.42
N LEU A 326 -5.00 -7.84 4.85
CA LEU A 326 -3.92 -8.84 4.95
C LEU A 326 -3.21 -9.06 3.61
N THR A 327 -3.89 -8.84 2.50
CA THR A 327 -3.35 -8.92 1.13
C THR A 327 -2.17 -7.98 0.93
N THR A 328 -2.33 -6.70 1.27
CA THR A 328 -1.24 -5.72 1.20
C THR A 328 -0.14 -6.03 2.22
N PHE A 329 -0.51 -6.47 3.41
CA PHE A 329 0.49 -6.87 4.41
C PHE A 329 1.35 -8.05 3.91
N ALA A 330 0.74 -9.09 3.36
CA ALA A 330 1.44 -10.22 2.74
C ALA A 330 2.39 -9.78 1.62
N ALA A 331 1.94 -8.86 0.75
CA ALA A 331 2.75 -8.30 -0.32
C ALA A 331 4.01 -7.60 0.22
N HIS A 332 3.88 -6.80 1.28
CA HIS A 332 5.05 -6.15 1.91
C HIS A 332 6.00 -7.17 2.55
N LEU A 333 5.47 -8.16 3.29
CA LEU A 333 6.30 -9.20 3.90
C LEU A 333 7.10 -9.99 2.86
N ALA A 334 6.49 -10.30 1.70
CA ALA A 334 7.19 -10.94 0.60
C ALA A 334 8.25 -10.03 -0.05
N ALA A 335 7.93 -8.74 -0.19
CA ALA A 335 8.75 -7.76 -0.90
C ALA A 335 10.00 -7.31 -0.12
N ILE A 336 9.90 -7.15 1.20
CA ILE A 336 10.96 -6.59 2.06
C ILE A 336 12.30 -7.33 1.92
N PRO A 337 12.39 -8.67 2.04
CA PRO A 337 13.68 -9.36 1.90
C PRO A 337 14.22 -9.30 0.48
N VAL A 338 13.35 -9.32 -0.53
CA VAL A 338 13.75 -9.19 -1.94
C VAL A 338 14.37 -7.83 -2.21
N ARG A 339 13.70 -6.76 -1.77
CA ARG A 339 14.21 -5.40 -1.89
C ARG A 339 15.53 -5.23 -1.16
N TYR A 340 15.66 -5.77 0.05
CA TYR A 340 16.90 -5.71 0.83
C TYR A 340 18.09 -6.33 0.09
N ALA A 341 17.90 -7.45 -0.58
CA ALA A 341 18.97 -8.09 -1.35
C ALA A 341 19.28 -7.33 -2.67
N LEU A 342 18.23 -7.03 -3.46
CA LEU A 342 18.40 -6.48 -4.80
C LEU A 342 18.92 -5.04 -4.81
N GLU A 343 18.42 -4.16 -3.94
CA GLU A 343 18.88 -2.77 -3.84
C GLU A 343 20.32 -2.63 -3.38
N ARG A 344 20.86 -3.65 -2.75
CA ARG A 344 22.28 -3.73 -2.33
C ARG A 344 23.16 -4.40 -3.37
N HIS A 345 22.58 -4.92 -4.45
CA HIS A 345 23.24 -5.77 -5.44
C HIS A 345 23.91 -7.02 -4.82
N GLU A 346 23.34 -7.53 -3.72
CA GLU A 346 23.81 -8.75 -3.04
C GLU A 346 23.21 -10.00 -3.73
N TRP A 347 23.71 -10.25 -4.94
CA TRP A 347 23.15 -11.27 -5.84
C TRP A 347 23.19 -12.67 -5.26
N GLU A 348 24.26 -13.03 -4.53
CA GLU A 348 24.34 -14.31 -3.83
C GLU A 348 23.27 -14.43 -2.73
N GLU A 349 23.02 -13.36 -1.95
CA GLU A 349 21.93 -13.33 -0.96
C GLU A 349 20.57 -13.51 -1.67
N ALA A 350 20.39 -12.89 -2.82
CA ALA A 350 19.16 -13.00 -3.59
C ALA A 350 18.86 -14.44 -4.06
N THR A 351 19.87 -15.28 -4.28
CA THR A 351 19.65 -16.69 -4.64
C THR A 351 19.04 -17.51 -3.50
N GLN A 352 19.18 -17.07 -2.26
CA GLN A 352 18.74 -17.77 -1.04
C GLN A 352 17.41 -17.26 -0.49
N LEU A 353 16.74 -16.32 -1.18
CA LEU A 353 15.45 -15.81 -0.75
C LEU A 353 14.42 -16.93 -0.61
N GLU A 354 13.61 -16.87 0.43
CA GLU A 354 12.54 -17.84 0.70
C GLU A 354 11.17 -17.23 0.40
N THR A 355 10.28 -18.04 -0.15
CA THR A 355 8.86 -17.66 -0.29
C THR A 355 8.20 -17.63 1.09
N ARG A 356 7.20 -16.74 1.28
CA ARG A 356 6.44 -16.66 2.53
C ARG A 356 7.33 -16.49 3.76
N PRO A 357 8.16 -15.43 3.81
CA PRO A 357 9.34 -15.37 4.66
C PRO A 357 9.05 -15.11 6.15
N ALA A 358 7.85 -14.63 6.52
CA ALA A 358 7.43 -14.39 7.91
C ALA A 358 6.64 -15.62 8.42
N PRO A 359 7.25 -16.53 9.19
CA PRO A 359 6.65 -17.85 9.49
C PRO A 359 5.43 -17.79 10.41
N ALA A 360 5.26 -16.72 11.19
CA ALA A 360 4.08 -16.53 12.04
C ALA A 360 2.89 -15.92 11.29
N PHE A 361 3.12 -15.30 10.11
CA PHE A 361 2.02 -14.77 9.30
C PHE A 361 1.16 -15.91 8.74
N PRO A 362 -0.17 -15.77 8.69
CA PRO A 362 -1.08 -16.85 8.28
C PRO A 362 -1.14 -17.04 6.76
N TRP A 363 -0.01 -17.40 6.14
CA TRP A 363 0.09 -17.66 4.71
C TRP A 363 -0.84 -18.81 4.30
N ASP A 364 -1.69 -18.57 3.31
CA ASP A 364 -2.57 -19.57 2.69
C ASP A 364 -2.46 -19.54 1.15
N GLU A 365 -3.38 -20.21 0.47
CA GLU A 365 -3.42 -20.25 -1.00
C GLU A 365 -3.76 -18.90 -1.64
N GLY A 366 -4.44 -18.01 -0.91
CA GLY A 366 -4.79 -16.66 -1.36
C GLY A 366 -3.58 -15.74 -1.56
N PHE A 367 -2.43 -16.07 -0.93
CA PHE A 367 -1.20 -15.28 -1.04
C PHE A 367 -0.15 -15.88 -1.99
N THR A 368 -0.49 -16.97 -2.72
CA THR A 368 0.46 -17.67 -3.59
C THR A 368 1.05 -16.78 -4.69
N GLU A 369 0.30 -15.78 -5.14
CA GLU A 369 0.77 -14.86 -6.18
C GLU A 369 2.01 -14.06 -5.73
N TYR A 370 2.19 -13.78 -4.42
CA TYR A 370 3.36 -13.04 -3.92
C TYR A 370 4.66 -13.87 -3.92
N ASP A 371 4.58 -15.18 -4.10
CA ASP A 371 5.77 -16.02 -4.34
C ASP A 371 6.52 -15.57 -5.62
N ALA A 372 5.82 -14.94 -6.59
CA ALA A 372 6.41 -14.37 -7.81
C ALA A 372 7.52 -13.35 -7.51
N VAL A 373 7.36 -12.56 -6.45
CA VAL A 373 8.34 -11.56 -6.03
C VAL A 373 9.67 -12.23 -5.63
N THR A 374 9.57 -13.32 -4.87
CA THR A 374 10.75 -14.13 -4.48
C THR A 374 11.40 -14.80 -5.69
N TYR A 375 10.61 -15.34 -6.61
CA TYR A 375 11.14 -15.96 -7.81
C TYR A 375 11.82 -14.97 -8.74
N PHE A 376 11.30 -13.73 -8.84
CA PHE A 376 12.00 -12.64 -9.51
C PHE A 376 13.38 -12.38 -8.86
N GLY A 377 13.41 -12.21 -7.53
CA GLY A 377 14.66 -12.00 -6.80
C GLY A 377 15.68 -13.12 -7.02
N ARG A 378 15.22 -14.38 -6.98
CA ARG A 378 16.09 -15.55 -7.25
C ARG A 378 16.60 -15.57 -8.68
N ALA A 379 15.74 -15.30 -9.67
CA ALA A 379 16.13 -15.27 -11.08
C ALA A 379 17.22 -14.23 -11.34
N MET A 380 17.02 -13.01 -10.80
CA MET A 380 18.02 -11.93 -10.86
C MET A 380 19.32 -12.32 -10.14
N GLY A 381 19.21 -12.87 -8.92
CA GLY A 381 20.35 -13.32 -8.13
C GLY A 381 21.20 -14.36 -8.87
N HIS A 382 20.57 -15.41 -9.38
CA HIS A 382 21.27 -16.48 -10.14
C HIS A 382 21.84 -16.00 -11.46
N ALA A 383 21.13 -15.14 -12.20
CA ALA A 383 21.61 -14.56 -13.45
C ALA A 383 22.86 -13.70 -13.22
N ARG A 384 22.85 -12.85 -12.21
CA ARG A 384 23.93 -11.92 -11.88
C ARG A 384 25.11 -12.59 -11.16
N SER A 385 24.90 -13.74 -10.50
CA SER A 385 25.98 -14.53 -9.88
C SER A 385 26.57 -15.64 -10.77
N GLY A 386 26.16 -15.70 -12.06
CA GLY A 386 26.74 -16.63 -13.04
C GLY A 386 26.23 -18.08 -12.94
N SER A 387 24.98 -18.25 -12.53
CA SER A 387 24.31 -19.55 -12.41
C SER A 387 23.11 -19.67 -13.36
N PRO A 388 23.30 -19.68 -14.71
CA PRO A 388 22.20 -19.56 -15.68
C PRO A 388 21.17 -20.70 -15.58
N GLY A 389 21.56 -21.94 -15.25
CA GLY A 389 20.63 -23.04 -15.07
C GLY A 389 19.63 -22.81 -13.93
N ALA A 390 20.11 -22.36 -12.76
CA ALA A 390 19.26 -22.03 -11.63
C ALA A 390 18.44 -20.75 -11.88
N ALA A 391 18.99 -19.81 -12.66
CA ALA A 391 18.26 -18.63 -13.11
C ALA A 391 17.04 -18.99 -13.95
N HIS A 392 17.17 -19.95 -14.87
CA HIS A 392 16.05 -20.49 -15.65
C HIS A 392 14.99 -21.17 -14.79
N GLU A 393 15.39 -21.98 -13.81
CA GLU A 393 14.44 -22.63 -12.91
C GLU A 393 13.60 -21.59 -12.14
N ALA A 394 14.24 -20.54 -11.62
CA ALA A 394 13.54 -19.45 -10.93
C ALA A 394 12.65 -18.63 -11.89
N LEU A 395 13.10 -18.40 -13.12
CA LEU A 395 12.33 -17.72 -14.16
C LEU A 395 11.07 -18.51 -14.55
N ASP A 396 11.15 -19.84 -14.67
CA ASP A 396 10.00 -20.70 -14.98
C ASP A 396 8.98 -20.71 -13.82
N GLN A 397 9.45 -20.65 -12.56
CA GLN A 397 8.59 -20.49 -11.40
C GLN A 397 7.88 -19.12 -11.44
N LEU A 398 8.61 -18.03 -11.71
CA LEU A 398 8.06 -16.69 -11.89
C LEU A 398 6.97 -16.67 -12.95
N ARG A 399 7.26 -17.20 -14.14
CA ARG A 399 6.32 -17.26 -15.28
C ARG A 399 5.05 -18.02 -14.92
N THR A 400 5.20 -19.17 -14.27
CA THR A 400 4.08 -20.01 -13.86
C THR A 400 3.20 -19.31 -12.84
N THR A 401 3.79 -18.66 -11.84
CA THR A 401 3.06 -17.96 -10.80
C THR A 401 2.33 -16.73 -11.38
N LEU A 402 2.99 -15.93 -12.21
CA LEU A 402 2.35 -14.76 -12.84
C LEU A 402 1.21 -15.16 -13.79
N ALA A 403 1.32 -16.29 -14.48
CA ALA A 403 0.24 -16.78 -15.35
C ALA A 403 -1.02 -17.20 -14.57
N ALA A 404 -0.90 -17.54 -13.29
CA ALA A 404 -2.00 -17.88 -12.39
C ALA A 404 -2.51 -16.67 -11.56
N THR A 405 -1.81 -15.54 -11.60
CA THR A 405 -2.11 -14.35 -10.82
C THR A 405 -3.36 -13.64 -11.34
N THR A 406 -4.20 -13.19 -10.40
CA THR A 406 -5.41 -12.41 -10.66
C THR A 406 -5.45 -11.11 -9.88
N GLY A 407 -4.60 -10.94 -8.88
CA GLY A 407 -4.51 -9.74 -8.06
C GLY A 407 -4.04 -8.52 -8.87
N PRO A 408 -4.60 -7.33 -8.59
CA PRO A 408 -4.36 -6.14 -9.40
C PRO A 408 -2.89 -5.70 -9.38
N LEU A 409 -2.20 -5.87 -8.26
CA LEU A 409 -0.82 -5.44 -8.07
C LEU A 409 0.14 -6.15 -9.05
N LEU A 410 0.13 -7.47 -9.06
CA LEU A 410 1.01 -8.26 -9.93
C LEU A 410 0.50 -8.38 -11.37
N THR A 411 -0.80 -8.20 -11.59
CA THR A 411 -1.35 -8.09 -12.95
C THR A 411 -0.79 -6.84 -13.65
N ALA A 412 -0.65 -5.72 -12.93
CA ALA A 412 -0.08 -4.50 -13.48
C ALA A 412 1.44 -4.57 -13.68
N ASN A 413 2.17 -5.08 -12.70
CA ASN A 413 3.65 -5.00 -12.64
C ASN A 413 4.35 -6.28 -13.11
N GLY A 414 3.66 -7.42 -13.07
CA GLY A 414 4.21 -8.72 -13.44
C GLY A 414 4.85 -8.78 -14.83
N PRO A 415 4.28 -8.18 -15.88
CA PRO A 415 4.89 -8.15 -17.19
C PRO A 415 6.28 -7.51 -17.22
N SER A 416 6.49 -6.39 -16.53
CA SER A 416 7.80 -5.73 -16.43
C SER A 416 8.80 -6.56 -15.63
N LEU A 417 8.37 -7.16 -14.51
CA LEU A 417 9.22 -8.07 -13.73
C LEU A 417 9.65 -9.28 -14.56
N LEU A 418 8.72 -9.89 -15.28
CA LEU A 418 9.00 -11.06 -16.11
C LEU A 418 10.01 -10.74 -17.22
N LEU A 419 9.77 -9.66 -17.98
CA LEU A 419 10.67 -9.26 -19.06
C LEU A 419 12.06 -8.89 -18.54
N SER A 420 12.15 -8.20 -17.39
CA SER A 420 13.44 -7.86 -16.76
C SER A 420 14.21 -9.11 -16.34
N ALA A 421 13.54 -10.10 -15.75
CA ALA A 421 14.17 -11.38 -15.40
C ALA A 421 14.59 -12.17 -16.66
N GLU A 422 13.73 -12.26 -17.68
CA GLU A 422 14.05 -12.90 -18.96
C GLU A 422 15.29 -12.28 -19.61
N ALA A 423 15.37 -10.95 -19.63
CA ALA A 423 16.50 -10.23 -20.21
C ALA A 423 17.83 -10.58 -19.49
N TRP A 424 17.85 -10.53 -18.16
CA TRP A 424 19.08 -10.81 -17.39
C TRP A 424 19.47 -12.29 -17.41
N VAL A 425 18.50 -13.21 -17.47
CA VAL A 425 18.76 -14.65 -17.67
C VAL A 425 19.39 -14.86 -19.05
N THR A 426 18.81 -14.33 -20.11
CA THR A 426 19.35 -14.40 -21.48
C THR A 426 20.75 -13.76 -21.58
N TYR A 427 20.99 -12.64 -20.89
CA TYR A 427 22.30 -12.01 -20.81
C TYR A 427 23.34 -12.94 -20.16
N SER A 428 22.97 -13.65 -19.10
CA SER A 428 23.85 -14.60 -18.39
C SER A 428 24.25 -15.81 -19.25
N GLU A 429 23.50 -16.10 -20.29
CA GLU A 429 23.77 -17.16 -21.29
C GLU A 429 24.66 -16.68 -22.44
N GLY A 430 24.93 -15.38 -22.52
CA GLY A 430 25.79 -14.77 -23.51
C GLY A 430 25.09 -14.29 -24.79
N ASP A 431 23.75 -14.28 -24.84
CA ASP A 431 22.99 -13.66 -25.94
C ASP A 431 22.69 -12.18 -25.61
N GLU A 432 23.72 -11.35 -25.74
CA GLU A 432 23.67 -9.93 -25.41
C GLU A 432 22.66 -9.14 -26.26
N GLU A 433 22.48 -9.52 -27.55
CA GLU A 433 21.57 -8.83 -28.47
C GLU A 433 20.10 -9.08 -28.09
N ALA A 434 19.71 -10.34 -27.86
CA ALA A 434 18.37 -10.69 -27.45
C ALA A 434 18.05 -10.17 -26.05
N ALA A 435 19.01 -10.25 -25.12
CA ALA A 435 18.88 -9.72 -23.77
C ALA A 435 18.59 -8.20 -23.77
N LEU A 436 19.38 -7.44 -24.52
CA LEU A 436 19.21 -6.01 -24.64
C LEU A 436 17.86 -5.63 -25.25
N ALA A 437 17.42 -6.32 -26.31
CA ALA A 437 16.12 -6.08 -26.93
C ALA A 437 14.96 -6.31 -25.94
N THR A 438 15.04 -7.39 -25.16
CA THR A 438 14.03 -7.70 -24.12
C THR A 438 14.04 -6.70 -22.98
N MET A 439 15.24 -6.25 -22.53
CA MET A 439 15.37 -5.27 -21.47
C MET A 439 14.84 -3.89 -21.89
N MET A 440 15.05 -3.48 -23.13
CA MET A 440 14.46 -2.25 -23.70
C MET A 440 12.93 -2.31 -23.70
N ALA A 441 12.34 -3.44 -24.07
CA ALA A 441 10.89 -3.63 -24.00
C ALA A 441 10.34 -3.58 -22.57
N ALA A 442 11.08 -4.15 -21.59
CA ALA A 442 10.72 -4.06 -20.18
C ALA A 442 10.73 -2.61 -19.68
N ALA A 443 11.79 -1.84 -20.02
CA ALA A 443 11.93 -0.44 -19.63
C ALA A 443 10.85 0.45 -20.25
N GLU A 444 10.48 0.24 -21.52
CA GLU A 444 9.40 0.96 -22.17
C GLU A 444 8.04 0.68 -21.50
N GLY A 445 7.79 -0.57 -21.12
CA GLY A 445 6.55 -0.98 -20.43
C GLY A 445 6.42 -0.41 -19.01
N SER A 446 7.54 -0.26 -18.28
CA SER A 446 7.53 0.20 -16.88
C SER A 446 7.37 1.71 -16.71
N MET A 447 7.69 2.52 -17.72
CA MET A 447 7.59 3.98 -17.65
C MET A 447 6.19 4.52 -17.32
N SER A 448 5.16 3.71 -17.42
CA SER A 448 3.77 4.08 -17.09
C SER A 448 3.35 3.73 -15.65
N LEU A 449 4.22 3.06 -14.88
CA LEU A 449 3.89 2.57 -13.55
C LEU A 449 4.27 3.61 -12.49
N THR A 450 3.27 4.13 -11.80
CA THR A 450 3.40 5.28 -10.88
C THR A 450 3.45 4.89 -9.40
N TRP A 451 3.62 3.61 -9.06
CA TRP A 451 3.58 3.12 -7.68
C TRP A 451 4.98 2.81 -7.15
N ALA A 452 5.55 3.74 -6.40
CA ALA A 452 6.91 3.62 -5.85
C ALA A 452 7.07 2.58 -4.73
N GLY A 453 6.01 2.16 -4.04
CA GLY A 453 6.13 1.40 -2.81
C GLY A 453 6.30 -0.12 -2.97
N LEU A 454 5.51 -0.76 -3.83
CA LEU A 454 5.44 -2.23 -3.93
C LEU A 454 5.80 -2.79 -5.30
N SER A 455 5.78 -1.96 -6.33
CA SER A 455 5.64 -2.44 -7.70
C SER A 455 6.95 -2.63 -8.46
N GLU A 456 7.99 -1.89 -8.14
CA GLU A 456 9.31 -2.04 -8.77
C GLU A 456 10.37 -2.28 -7.71
N PHE A 457 10.95 -3.48 -7.72
CA PHE A 457 12.08 -3.81 -6.84
C PHE A 457 13.35 -3.12 -7.33
N LEU A 458 13.60 -3.22 -8.64
CA LEU A 458 14.59 -2.44 -9.37
C LEU A 458 13.88 -1.91 -10.62
N PRO A 459 13.89 -0.60 -10.88
CA PRO A 459 13.29 -0.04 -12.09
C PRO A 459 13.86 -0.68 -13.33
N ALA A 460 13.00 -1.08 -14.28
CA ALA A 460 13.47 -1.70 -15.52
C ALA A 460 14.39 -0.78 -16.33
N GLY A 461 14.19 0.55 -16.24
CA GLY A 461 15.10 1.54 -16.79
C GLY A 461 16.49 1.52 -16.16
N GLU A 462 16.59 1.28 -14.86
CA GLU A 462 17.88 1.13 -14.15
C GLU A 462 18.58 -0.17 -14.56
N LEU A 463 17.82 -1.28 -14.62
CA LEU A 463 18.34 -2.58 -15.08
C LEU A 463 18.83 -2.52 -16.54
N LEU A 464 18.17 -1.73 -17.39
CA LEU A 464 18.63 -1.45 -18.75
C LEU A 464 19.94 -0.64 -18.76
N ALA A 465 20.02 0.37 -17.90
CA ALA A 465 21.22 1.19 -17.76
C ALA A 465 22.42 0.37 -17.25
N ASP A 466 22.20 -0.53 -16.28
CA ASP A 466 23.20 -1.50 -15.80
C ASP A 466 23.68 -2.39 -16.95
N MET A 467 22.77 -2.92 -17.77
CA MET A 467 23.13 -3.75 -18.92
C MET A 467 23.94 -2.97 -19.97
N TYR A 468 23.59 -1.73 -20.26
CA TYR A 468 24.40 -0.86 -21.12
C TYR A 468 25.80 -0.62 -20.54
N LEU A 469 25.90 -0.45 -19.21
CA LEU A 469 27.18 -0.24 -18.54
C LEU A 469 28.07 -1.48 -18.63
N ASP A 470 27.52 -2.67 -18.41
CA ASP A 470 28.22 -3.96 -18.54
C ASP A 470 28.70 -4.20 -20.00
N LEU A 471 27.92 -3.76 -20.99
CA LEU A 471 28.28 -3.81 -22.42
C LEU A 471 29.27 -2.71 -22.86
N GLY A 472 29.74 -1.83 -21.95
CA GLY A 472 30.63 -0.72 -22.25
C GLY A 472 29.99 0.44 -23.05
N ARG A 473 28.64 0.45 -23.14
CA ARG A 473 27.85 1.49 -23.81
C ARG A 473 27.57 2.66 -22.86
N HIS A 474 28.63 3.33 -22.42
CA HIS A 474 28.59 4.29 -21.31
C HIS A 474 27.63 5.48 -21.55
N SER A 475 27.56 6.00 -22.79
CA SER A 475 26.64 7.11 -23.09
C SER A 475 25.19 6.69 -23.08
N ASP A 476 24.87 5.46 -23.52
CA ASP A 476 23.51 4.93 -23.47
C ASP A 476 23.11 4.60 -22.02
N ALA A 477 24.05 4.07 -21.22
CA ALA A 477 23.86 3.84 -19.80
C ALA A 477 23.52 5.15 -19.07
N LEU A 478 24.30 6.21 -19.31
CA LEU A 478 24.06 7.52 -18.72
C LEU A 478 22.65 8.04 -19.04
N ALA A 479 22.27 8.02 -20.32
CA ALA A 479 20.95 8.48 -20.74
C ALA A 479 19.79 7.68 -20.11
N ALA A 480 19.97 6.36 -19.93
CA ALA A 480 18.96 5.51 -19.27
C ALA A 480 18.86 5.81 -17.77
N TYR A 481 19.97 5.98 -17.05
CA TYR A 481 19.94 6.42 -15.65
C TYR A 481 19.30 7.79 -15.48
N GLU A 482 19.62 8.76 -16.35
CA GLU A 482 19.00 10.09 -16.34
C GLU A 482 17.49 10.02 -16.52
N THR A 483 17.00 9.11 -17.37
CA THR A 483 15.57 8.87 -17.55
C THR A 483 14.90 8.37 -16.26
N VAL A 484 15.55 7.44 -15.55
CA VAL A 484 15.05 6.96 -14.25
C VAL A 484 15.04 8.09 -13.23
N LEU A 485 16.10 8.88 -13.15
CA LEU A 485 16.24 9.99 -12.19
C LEU A 485 15.24 11.13 -12.42
N GLN A 486 14.64 11.26 -13.61
CA GLN A 486 13.55 12.19 -13.87
C GLN A 486 12.25 11.78 -13.17
N SER A 487 11.99 10.48 -13.04
CA SER A 487 10.79 9.95 -12.38
C SER A 487 11.03 9.51 -10.93
N GLN A 488 12.26 9.20 -10.57
CA GLN A 488 12.68 8.75 -9.24
C GLN A 488 13.91 9.53 -8.76
N PRO A 489 13.77 10.82 -8.43
CA PRO A 489 14.89 11.66 -8.02
C PRO A 489 15.50 11.15 -6.70
N GLY A 490 16.82 11.29 -6.58
CA GLY A 490 17.54 10.85 -5.38
C GLY A 490 17.71 9.33 -5.25
N ARG A 491 17.37 8.52 -6.27
CA ARG A 491 17.58 7.08 -6.26
C ARG A 491 19.06 6.73 -6.26
N LEU A 492 19.52 6.04 -5.20
CA LEU A 492 20.94 5.78 -4.94
C LEU A 492 21.63 5.05 -6.10
N ASN A 493 21.09 3.90 -6.52
CA ASN A 493 21.73 3.08 -7.55
C ASN A 493 21.79 3.80 -8.90
N SER A 494 20.73 4.53 -9.27
CA SER A 494 20.73 5.32 -10.51
C SER A 494 21.71 6.49 -10.47
N LEU A 495 21.85 7.19 -9.33
CA LEU A 495 22.88 8.22 -9.17
C LEU A 495 24.30 7.63 -9.23
N CYS A 496 24.52 6.48 -8.60
CA CYS A 496 25.77 5.75 -8.66
C CYS A 496 26.14 5.34 -10.09
N GLY A 497 25.16 4.76 -10.80
CA GLY A 497 25.34 4.32 -12.18
C GLY A 497 25.59 5.47 -13.14
N ALA A 498 24.83 6.58 -13.02
CA ALA A 498 25.02 7.79 -13.80
C ALA A 498 26.41 8.40 -13.59
N ALA A 499 26.85 8.53 -12.34
CA ALA A 499 28.19 9.02 -12.02
C ALA A 499 29.28 8.13 -12.65
N ARG A 500 29.13 6.81 -12.52
CA ARG A 500 30.07 5.85 -13.10
C ARG A 500 30.08 5.87 -14.62
N ALA A 501 28.92 5.95 -15.26
CA ALA A 501 28.78 6.05 -16.71
C ALA A 501 29.45 7.34 -17.23
N ALA A 502 29.25 8.48 -16.55
CA ALA A 502 29.89 9.75 -16.89
C ALA A 502 31.44 9.69 -16.77
N GLU A 503 31.98 9.07 -15.69
CA GLU A 503 33.42 8.82 -15.57
C GLU A 503 33.97 8.02 -16.75
N LEU A 504 33.32 6.93 -17.12
CA LEU A 504 33.75 6.02 -18.19
C LEU A 504 33.55 6.63 -19.56
N ALA A 505 32.57 7.53 -19.72
CA ALA A 505 32.39 8.34 -20.93
C ALA A 505 33.42 9.49 -21.05
N GLY A 506 34.25 9.75 -20.04
CA GLY A 506 35.27 10.79 -20.02
C GLY A 506 34.74 12.17 -19.67
N ASP A 507 33.59 12.27 -18.97
CA ASP A 507 33.05 13.53 -18.45
C ASP A 507 33.17 13.60 -16.91
N PRO A 508 34.34 14.00 -16.37
CA PRO A 508 34.53 14.09 -14.93
C PRO A 508 33.73 15.22 -14.27
N GLY A 509 33.33 16.23 -15.05
CA GLY A 509 32.48 17.33 -14.56
C GLY A 509 31.07 16.82 -14.21
N LEU A 510 30.48 16.08 -15.12
CA LEU A 510 29.16 15.47 -14.93
C LEU A 510 29.19 14.37 -13.84
N ALA A 511 30.24 13.54 -13.81
CA ALA A 511 30.45 12.56 -12.76
C ALA A 511 30.49 13.22 -11.37
N ARG A 512 31.21 14.36 -11.23
CA ARG A 512 31.25 15.14 -10.00
C ARG A 512 29.89 15.66 -9.57
N SER A 513 29.06 16.05 -10.53
CA SER A 513 27.69 16.51 -10.25
C SER A 513 26.86 15.39 -9.61
N TYR A 514 26.84 14.17 -10.20
CA TYR A 514 26.10 13.03 -9.66
C TYR A 514 26.65 12.54 -8.31
N TYR A 515 27.96 12.49 -8.16
CA TYR A 515 28.57 12.15 -6.86
C TYR A 515 28.26 13.20 -5.79
N GLY A 516 28.15 14.48 -6.16
CA GLY A 516 27.72 15.55 -5.26
C GLY A 516 26.25 15.41 -4.83
N MET A 517 25.37 14.94 -5.72
CA MET A 517 23.97 14.63 -5.36
C MET A 517 23.89 13.46 -4.37
N LEU A 518 24.67 12.39 -4.56
CA LEU A 518 24.76 11.28 -3.62
C LEU A 518 25.17 11.73 -2.22
N ASP A 519 26.19 12.60 -2.10
CA ASP A 519 26.68 13.09 -0.81
C ASP A 519 25.61 13.86 -0.02
N GLN A 520 24.62 14.44 -0.71
CA GLN A 520 23.51 15.19 -0.09
C GLN A 520 22.42 14.29 0.50
N VAL A 521 22.18 13.10 -0.09
CA VAL A 521 21.02 12.25 0.26
C VAL A 521 21.40 11.00 1.03
N THR A 522 22.70 10.61 1.05
CA THR A 522 23.16 9.35 1.64
C THR A 522 23.87 9.54 2.98
N ASP A 523 23.94 8.47 3.76
CA ASP A 523 24.71 8.44 5.01
C ASP A 523 26.21 8.56 4.72
N PRO A 524 26.91 9.54 5.33
CA PRO A 524 28.35 9.73 5.13
C PRO A 524 29.18 8.53 5.63
N ASN A 525 28.63 7.69 6.51
CA ASN A 525 29.30 6.51 7.07
C ASN A 525 29.03 5.24 6.27
N SER A 526 28.19 5.28 5.24
CA SER A 526 27.88 4.11 4.42
C SER A 526 29.15 3.48 3.81
N SER A 527 29.23 2.16 3.88
CA SER A 527 30.34 1.38 3.33
C SER A 527 30.09 0.86 1.90
N ARG A 528 28.97 1.20 1.28
CA ARG A 528 28.71 0.78 -0.10
C ARG A 528 29.78 1.29 -1.05
N ASP A 529 30.29 0.42 -1.90
CA ASP A 529 31.43 0.70 -2.80
C ASP A 529 31.25 1.97 -3.63
N CYS A 530 30.04 2.19 -4.14
CA CYS A 530 29.73 3.40 -4.87
C CYS A 530 29.91 4.67 -4.03
N LEU A 531 29.45 4.66 -2.77
CA LEU A 531 29.54 5.81 -1.87
C LEU A 531 30.98 6.05 -1.40
N VAL A 532 31.75 4.97 -1.20
CA VAL A 532 33.21 5.07 -0.96
C VAL A 532 33.90 5.71 -2.17
N ARG A 533 33.56 5.29 -3.39
CA ARG A 533 34.07 5.88 -4.63
C ARG A 533 33.68 7.36 -4.75
N ALA A 534 32.42 7.70 -4.49
CA ALA A 534 31.93 9.08 -4.56
C ALA A 534 32.75 10.01 -3.66
N ARG A 535 32.95 9.62 -2.39
CA ARG A 535 33.77 10.40 -1.44
C ARG A 535 35.23 10.54 -1.88
N ALA A 536 35.82 9.47 -2.41
CA ALA A 536 37.19 9.50 -2.93
C ALA A 536 37.30 10.44 -4.15
N PHE A 537 36.32 10.40 -5.06
CA PHE A 537 36.29 11.26 -6.25
C PHE A 537 36.12 12.74 -5.91
N LEU A 538 35.22 13.05 -4.97
CA LEU A 538 34.97 14.42 -4.51
C LEU A 538 36.15 15.00 -3.72
N GLY A 539 36.82 14.16 -2.93
CA GLY A 539 37.98 14.56 -2.13
C GLY A 539 39.30 14.71 -2.91
N ALA A 540 39.35 14.21 -4.15
CA ALA A 540 40.54 14.29 -5.01
C ALA A 540 40.60 15.57 -5.91
N GLY A 541 39.63 16.50 -5.79
CA GLY A 541 39.46 17.68 -6.63
C GLY A 541 39.68 19.02 -5.89
#